data_da74e754154d7b1fd4d5562ba9442c85
#
_entry.id   da74e754154d7b1fd4d5562ba9442c85
#
_cell.length_a   1.000
_cell.length_b   1.000
_cell.length_c   1.000
_cell.angle_alpha   90.00
_cell.angle_beta   90.00
_cell.angle_gamma   90.00
#
_symmetry.space_group_name_H-M   'P 1'
#
loop_
_entity.id
_entity.type
_entity.pdbx_description
1 polymer ?
#
loop_
_entity_poly.entity_id
_entity_poly.type
_entity_poly.pdbx_seq_one_letter_code
_entity_poly.pdbx_strand_id
1 'polypeptide(L)'
;MKNIVVMLLLAAALLASPAFAEKSLGPDEFTSVDELAIAIAAYFPKVQGSVTAVEGGRLTVALGSKNGLKPGMELTLWRDGKEILHPVTKAVIGRAEDEVGTIEVVSVEDATSTATVRKQLLEPKAGDRARTTPKKISLGILPLRNDRPEIIQGLAERLGELGRFTVLKNDKVTAFLKDKQQRDTALIKEMAGAFSLDAIVTVSILPSEGKYLTTSRIFYADSENPLDTIVAVLNLSSKREALGDVRPFFAPVALVKTASDKLPALPVNARYFAVADLDGDGAQEFVFSDEKRLSIYRAGASGWTEVWRETVPAKEKEMQQFRIDAADINGNGRPEIFVTRMLDGKVSSYVVEFQDGAFKRTADIPGFLRVVRYPGRGAVLIGQDYDAASFFAGQPHEYAWSGGAYAPGAAIALPKGTDLYRFVFANFGDANPTVVSLDSDSRLVVSSGETRIWKSEEQYLTVETVLTKPLTGLDADLARTPTDLDRVNVTRDTSIDKSRLVRIAGRMIVVDLYGNGKDDLVVAKNTEGSFFGGYKGGALETLAWTGARLEPRWNVKDLAGPVLDIGVIREDNGVQVYGLVKKPGGIFSKDTMVIEKYEGK
;
A
#
# COMPACT_ATOMS: atom_id res chain seq x y z
N MET A 1 39.16 -43.00 -23.95
CA MET A 1 40.09 -42.76 -22.84
C MET A 1 39.67 -41.47 -22.18
N LYS A 2 38.93 -41.63 -21.27
CA LYS A 2 38.76 -41.25 -19.85
C LYS A 2 39.37 -39.88 -19.54
N ASN A 3 38.52 -38.86 -19.43
CA ASN A 3 38.82 -37.61 -18.74
C ASN A 3 38.08 -37.59 -17.42
N ILE A 4 38.87 -37.62 -16.37
CA ILE A 4 38.46 -37.50 -14.97
C ILE A 4 38.34 -36.00 -14.67
N VAL A 5 37.16 -35.58 -14.32
CA VAL A 5 36.92 -34.26 -13.74
C VAL A 5 37.22 -34.34 -12.25
N VAL A 6 38.22 -33.60 -11.82
CA VAL A 6 38.64 -33.49 -10.42
C VAL A 6 37.70 -32.49 -9.74
N MET A 7 36.87 -33.01 -8.87
CA MET A 7 36.04 -32.24 -7.95
C MET A 7 36.89 -31.95 -6.71
N LEU A 8 37.33 -30.71 -6.53
CA LEU A 8 38.05 -30.25 -5.33
C LEU A 8 37.03 -29.90 -4.23
N LEU A 9 36.81 -30.87 -3.35
CA LEU A 9 36.19 -30.69 -2.06
C LEU A 9 37.22 -30.10 -1.07
N LEU A 10 37.02 -28.85 -0.69
CA LEU A 10 37.71 -28.28 0.47
C LEU A 10 36.90 -28.62 1.73
N ALA A 11 37.38 -29.64 2.44
CA ALA A 11 36.93 -29.93 3.80
C ALA A 11 37.60 -28.96 4.77
N ALA A 12 36.82 -28.10 5.38
CA ALA A 12 37.19 -27.34 6.57
C ALA A 12 36.53 -27.99 7.77
N ALA A 13 37.35 -28.32 8.77
CA ALA A 13 36.99 -29.07 9.97
C ALA A 13 35.88 -28.37 10.80
N LEU A 14 34.86 -29.16 11.09
CA LEU A 14 33.82 -28.85 12.06
C LEU A 14 34.32 -29.10 13.47
N LEU A 15 34.25 -28.08 14.32
CA LEU A 15 34.05 -28.26 15.78
C LEU A 15 32.55 -28.14 16.07
N ALA A 16 32.01 -29.19 16.64
CA ALA A 16 30.59 -29.39 16.81
C ALA A 16 29.96 -28.43 17.83
N SER A 17 28.86 -27.82 17.44
CA SER A 17 27.79 -27.32 18.29
C SER A 17 26.45 -27.73 17.69
N PRO A 18 25.41 -27.97 18.51
CA PRO A 18 24.29 -28.82 18.11
C PRO A 18 23.29 -28.14 17.19
N ALA A 19 22.95 -28.89 16.16
CA ALA A 19 21.70 -28.97 15.41
C ALA A 19 20.84 -27.68 15.23
N PHE A 20 21.12 -26.99 14.15
CA PHE A 20 20.07 -26.40 13.32
C PHE A 20 20.02 -27.18 12.01
N ALA A 21 18.85 -27.71 11.66
CA ALA A 21 18.62 -28.36 10.37
C ALA A 21 18.72 -27.27 9.28
N GLU A 22 19.88 -27.14 8.67
CA GLU A 22 20.09 -26.35 7.47
C GLU A 22 19.31 -26.99 6.32
N LYS A 23 18.23 -26.33 5.92
CA LYS A 23 17.63 -26.54 4.62
C LYS A 23 18.64 -25.96 3.62
N SER A 24 19.41 -26.79 2.93
CA SER A 24 20.29 -26.34 1.86
C SER A 24 19.43 -25.84 0.70
N LEU A 25 19.04 -24.58 0.76
CA LEU A 25 18.54 -23.84 -0.37
C LEU A 25 19.77 -23.51 -1.23
N GLY A 26 19.72 -23.83 -2.53
CA GLY A 26 20.68 -23.30 -3.49
C GLY A 26 20.68 -21.76 -3.45
N PRO A 27 21.68 -21.11 -4.07
CA PRO A 27 21.71 -19.64 -4.10
C PRO A 27 20.42 -19.10 -4.72
N ASP A 28 19.87 -18.03 -4.10
CA ASP A 28 18.73 -17.32 -4.65
C ASP A 28 19.07 -16.78 -6.04
N GLU A 29 18.17 -16.91 -7.00
CA GLU A 29 18.35 -16.30 -8.32
C GLU A 29 17.67 -14.95 -8.34
N PHE A 30 18.44 -13.87 -8.46
CA PHE A 30 17.95 -12.49 -8.57
C PHE A 30 18.10 -12.00 -10.00
N THR A 31 17.08 -11.31 -10.49
CA THR A 31 17.06 -10.74 -11.85
C THR A 31 17.65 -9.33 -11.88
N SER A 32 17.83 -8.68 -10.72
CA SER A 32 18.32 -7.33 -10.64
C SER A 32 19.10 -7.05 -9.35
N VAL A 33 19.88 -5.98 -9.35
CA VAL A 33 20.56 -5.43 -8.16
C VAL A 33 19.53 -4.96 -7.12
N ASP A 34 18.35 -4.59 -7.56
CA ASP A 34 17.25 -4.14 -6.71
C ASP A 34 16.78 -5.25 -5.77
N GLU A 35 16.64 -6.47 -6.27
CA GLU A 35 16.24 -7.64 -5.45
C GLU A 35 17.29 -7.92 -4.37
N LEU A 36 18.57 -7.80 -4.70
CA LEU A 36 19.66 -7.91 -3.73
C LEU A 36 19.58 -6.78 -2.68
N ALA A 37 19.30 -5.54 -3.10
CA ALA A 37 19.16 -4.40 -2.19
C ALA A 37 18.03 -4.61 -1.19
N ILE A 38 16.89 -5.16 -1.63
CA ILE A 38 15.77 -5.48 -0.76
C ILE A 38 16.06 -6.63 0.18
N ALA A 39 16.69 -7.70 -0.33
CA ALA A 39 17.09 -8.80 0.52
C ALA A 39 18.00 -8.31 1.67
N ILE A 40 18.91 -7.37 1.39
CA ILE A 40 19.74 -6.71 2.40
C ILE A 40 18.87 -5.84 3.34
N ALA A 41 17.96 -5.04 2.79
CA ALA A 41 17.12 -4.14 3.58
C ALA A 41 16.17 -4.88 4.54
N ALA A 42 15.78 -6.11 4.21
CA ALA A 42 14.94 -6.97 5.06
C ALA A 42 15.59 -7.30 6.42
N TYR A 43 16.90 -7.13 6.55
CA TYR A 43 17.62 -7.27 7.83
C TYR A 43 17.57 -6.02 8.71
N PHE A 44 16.94 -4.96 8.25
CA PHE A 44 16.81 -3.70 8.98
C PHE A 44 15.35 -3.21 9.04
N PRO A 45 14.41 -4.07 9.51
CA PRO A 45 12.99 -3.71 9.56
C PRO A 45 12.76 -2.55 10.53
N LYS A 46 11.66 -1.81 10.35
CA LYS A 46 11.18 -0.83 11.33
C LYS A 46 10.06 -1.49 12.15
N VAL A 47 10.39 -1.95 13.34
CA VAL A 47 9.46 -2.63 14.23
C VAL A 47 9.49 -2.05 15.63
N GLN A 48 8.36 -2.15 16.31
CA GLN A 48 8.18 -1.75 17.70
C GLN A 48 7.27 -2.74 18.41
N GLY A 49 7.66 -3.13 19.62
CA GLY A 49 6.90 -4.00 20.52
C GLY A 49 7.22 -3.69 21.97
N SER A 50 6.97 -4.63 22.86
CA SER A 50 7.22 -4.48 24.30
C SER A 50 7.93 -5.69 24.87
N VAL A 51 8.67 -5.47 25.94
CA VAL A 51 9.22 -6.54 26.78
C VAL A 51 8.09 -7.14 27.62
N THR A 52 7.86 -8.43 27.52
CA THR A 52 6.80 -9.15 28.25
C THR A 52 7.32 -9.81 29.51
N ALA A 53 8.59 -10.24 29.53
CA ALA A 53 9.23 -10.85 30.70
C ALA A 53 10.73 -10.55 30.72
N VAL A 54 11.30 -10.54 31.91
CA VAL A 54 12.74 -10.45 32.15
C VAL A 54 13.11 -11.50 33.18
N GLU A 55 13.88 -12.52 32.79
CA GLU A 55 14.26 -13.64 33.64
C GLU A 55 15.72 -14.04 33.41
N GLY A 56 16.52 -14.05 34.45
CA GLY A 56 17.92 -14.52 34.39
C GLY A 56 18.81 -13.81 33.37
N GLY A 57 18.56 -12.51 33.12
CA GLY A 57 19.30 -11.73 32.11
C GLY A 57 18.81 -11.91 30.66
N ARG A 58 17.75 -12.69 30.44
CA ARG A 58 17.06 -12.83 29.17
C ARG A 58 15.76 -12.06 29.20
N LEU A 59 15.42 -11.46 28.06
CA LEU A 59 14.20 -10.73 27.85
C LEU A 59 13.33 -11.46 26.83
N THR A 60 12.03 -11.53 27.10
CA THR A 60 11.04 -11.93 26.09
C THR A 60 10.41 -10.68 25.53
N VAL A 61 10.40 -10.54 24.21
CA VAL A 61 9.86 -9.39 23.50
C VAL A 61 8.68 -9.84 22.64
N ALA A 62 7.58 -9.08 22.65
CA ALA A 62 6.39 -9.32 21.84
C ALA A 62 6.61 -8.88 20.36
N LEU A 63 7.67 -9.40 19.77
CA LEU A 63 8.04 -9.25 18.35
C LEU A 63 8.65 -10.58 17.91
N GLY A 64 8.25 -11.09 16.76
CA GLY A 64 8.71 -12.37 16.25
C GLY A 64 9.02 -12.34 14.75
N SER A 65 9.12 -13.52 14.15
CA SER A 65 9.38 -13.68 12.70
C SER A 65 8.30 -13.02 11.83
N LYS A 66 7.04 -12.99 12.31
CA LYS A 66 5.95 -12.27 11.66
C LYS A 66 6.17 -10.76 11.58
N ASN A 67 7.01 -10.22 12.42
CA ASN A 67 7.42 -8.81 12.41
C ASN A 67 8.73 -8.58 11.61
N GLY A 68 9.28 -9.63 11.00
CA GLY A 68 10.55 -9.56 10.28
C GLY A 68 11.79 -9.63 11.17
N LEU A 69 11.66 -9.98 12.48
CA LEU A 69 12.82 -10.19 13.32
C LEU A 69 13.55 -11.47 12.96
N LYS A 70 14.87 -11.40 13.10
CA LYS A 70 15.79 -12.54 12.95
C LYS A 70 16.78 -12.57 14.11
N PRO A 71 17.34 -13.72 14.46
CA PRO A 71 18.44 -13.80 15.42
C PRO A 71 19.61 -12.89 15.03
N GLY A 72 20.26 -12.29 16.00
CA GLY A 72 21.35 -11.33 15.81
C GLY A 72 20.91 -9.88 15.60
N MET A 73 19.62 -9.60 15.36
CA MET A 73 19.12 -8.23 15.25
C MET A 73 19.16 -7.49 16.58
N GLU A 74 19.43 -6.19 16.51
CA GLU A 74 19.47 -5.32 17.68
C GLU A 74 18.19 -4.50 17.82
N LEU A 75 17.71 -4.40 19.06
CA LEU A 75 16.58 -3.54 19.45
C LEU A 75 17.03 -2.57 20.54
N THR A 76 16.61 -1.32 20.43
CA THR A 76 16.76 -0.33 21.50
C THR A 76 15.57 -0.45 22.43
N LEU A 77 15.86 -0.55 23.73
CA LEU A 77 14.86 -0.50 24.80
C LEU A 77 14.67 0.92 25.28
N TRP A 78 13.44 1.28 25.54
CA TRP A 78 13.09 2.56 26.11
C TRP A 78 11.84 2.48 26.98
N ARG A 79 11.70 3.43 27.88
CA ARG A 79 10.61 3.51 28.85
C ARG A 79 9.94 4.86 28.78
N ASP A 80 8.60 4.88 28.88
CA ASP A 80 7.86 6.13 28.98
C ASP A 80 8.25 6.84 30.29
N GLY A 81 8.86 8.01 30.18
CA GLY A 81 9.23 8.88 31.25
C GLY A 81 8.12 9.86 31.65
N LYS A 82 8.50 11.07 32.12
CA LYS A 82 7.58 12.10 32.58
C LYS A 82 6.69 12.62 31.45
N GLU A 83 5.46 12.96 31.80
CA GLU A 83 4.53 13.61 30.88
C GLU A 83 5.07 15.00 30.49
N ILE A 84 5.00 15.29 29.19
CA ILE A 84 5.30 16.59 28.62
C ILE A 84 3.97 17.33 28.53
N LEU A 85 3.86 18.44 29.28
CA LEU A 85 2.64 19.25 29.32
C LEU A 85 2.79 20.46 28.41
N HIS A 86 1.72 20.81 27.73
CA HIS A 86 1.66 22.05 26.97
C HIS A 86 1.83 23.25 27.93
N PRO A 87 2.70 24.21 27.65
CA PRO A 87 3.08 25.24 28.61
C PRO A 87 1.89 26.12 29.07
N VAL A 88 0.91 26.34 28.19
CA VAL A 88 -0.26 27.19 28.46
C VAL A 88 -1.46 26.38 28.94
N THR A 89 -1.87 25.36 28.16
CA THR A 89 -3.11 24.59 28.41
C THR A 89 -2.95 23.49 29.46
N LYS A 90 -1.69 23.14 29.84
CA LYS A 90 -1.36 22.02 30.73
C LYS A 90 -1.86 20.65 30.23
N ALA A 91 -2.37 20.57 28.99
CA ALA A 91 -2.73 19.31 28.38
C ALA A 91 -1.47 18.45 28.15
N VAL A 92 -1.59 17.14 28.33
CA VAL A 92 -0.50 16.19 28.01
C VAL A 92 -0.32 16.15 26.51
N ILE A 93 0.85 16.56 26.01
CA ILE A 93 1.23 16.57 24.60
C ILE A 93 2.17 15.41 24.22
N GLY A 94 2.64 14.64 25.21
CA GLY A 94 3.50 13.48 25.01
C GLY A 94 4.11 13.01 26.32
N ARG A 95 5.02 12.04 26.24
CA ARG A 95 5.86 11.58 27.33
C ARG A 95 7.31 11.60 26.91
N ALA A 96 8.21 11.91 27.83
CA ALA A 96 9.64 11.77 27.62
C ALA A 96 9.97 10.28 27.43
N GLU A 97 10.98 9.98 26.65
CA GLU A 97 11.48 8.62 26.46
C GLU A 97 12.83 8.49 27.16
N ASP A 98 12.92 7.59 28.13
CA ASP A 98 14.17 7.25 28.79
C ASP A 98 14.77 6.00 28.12
N GLU A 99 15.95 6.10 27.54
CA GLU A 99 16.65 4.97 26.95
C GLU A 99 17.08 3.99 28.05
N VAL A 100 16.64 2.74 27.94
CA VAL A 100 16.97 1.67 28.89
C VAL A 100 18.24 0.94 28.48
N GLY A 101 18.46 0.77 27.18
CA GLY A 101 19.66 0.13 26.63
C GLY A 101 19.42 -0.53 25.28
N THR A 102 20.34 -1.40 24.89
CA THR A 102 20.25 -2.18 23.65
C THR A 102 20.26 -3.66 23.96
N ILE A 103 19.42 -4.43 23.27
CA ILE A 103 19.33 -5.89 23.37
C ILE A 103 19.59 -6.53 22.01
N GLU A 104 20.14 -7.73 22.02
CA GLU A 104 20.33 -8.57 20.84
C GLU A 104 19.35 -9.74 20.88
N VAL A 105 18.66 -9.96 19.78
CA VAL A 105 17.74 -11.07 19.57
C VAL A 105 18.53 -12.37 19.44
N VAL A 106 18.27 -13.33 20.32
CA VAL A 106 18.96 -14.64 20.34
C VAL A 106 18.15 -15.71 19.62
N SER A 107 16.84 -15.74 19.85
CA SER A 107 15.93 -16.67 19.20
C SER A 107 14.62 -15.99 18.86
N VAL A 108 13.97 -16.48 17.81
CA VAL A 108 12.76 -15.88 17.27
C VAL A 108 11.72 -16.97 17.05
N GLU A 109 10.54 -16.75 17.60
CA GLU A 109 9.33 -17.52 17.34
C GLU A 109 8.39 -16.70 16.44
N ASP A 110 7.21 -17.20 16.15
CA ASP A 110 6.23 -16.54 15.28
C ASP A 110 5.86 -15.12 15.73
N ALA A 111 5.53 -14.96 17.03
CA ALA A 111 5.01 -13.72 17.59
C ALA A 111 5.92 -13.11 18.67
N THR A 112 6.92 -13.86 19.14
CA THR A 112 7.81 -13.46 20.23
C THR A 112 9.26 -13.72 19.88
N SER A 113 10.17 -13.08 20.60
CA SER A 113 11.59 -13.37 20.52
C SER A 113 12.22 -13.33 21.92
N THR A 114 13.32 -14.07 22.08
CA THR A 114 14.17 -13.99 23.26
C THR A 114 15.40 -13.16 22.92
N ALA A 115 15.76 -12.24 23.80
CA ALA A 115 16.90 -11.35 23.59
C ALA A 115 17.78 -11.30 24.85
N THR A 116 19.04 -10.89 24.68
CA THR A 116 20.01 -10.62 25.75
C THR A 116 20.45 -9.17 25.74
N VAL A 117 20.82 -8.65 26.90
CA VAL A 117 21.28 -7.26 27.02
C VAL A 117 22.70 -7.11 26.44
N ARG A 118 22.85 -6.24 25.47
CA ARG A 118 24.16 -5.82 24.89
C ARG A 118 24.72 -4.62 25.64
N LYS A 119 23.88 -3.60 25.81
CA LYS A 119 24.23 -2.37 26.51
C LYS A 119 23.12 -2.01 27.47
N GLN A 120 23.45 -1.81 28.72
CA GLN A 120 22.51 -1.44 29.77
C GLN A 120 22.78 -0.01 30.25
N LEU A 121 21.75 0.84 30.21
CA LEU A 121 21.75 2.18 30.79
C LEU A 121 20.85 2.20 32.04
N LEU A 122 19.72 1.50 31.98
CA LEU A 122 18.80 1.28 33.09
C LEU A 122 18.50 -0.22 33.20
N GLU A 123 17.99 -0.66 34.33
CA GLU A 123 17.55 -2.06 34.52
C GLU A 123 16.29 -2.33 33.66
N PRO A 124 16.33 -3.29 32.71
CA PRO A 124 15.18 -3.64 31.90
C PRO A 124 14.05 -4.24 32.74
N LYS A 125 12.80 -3.94 32.38
CA LYS A 125 11.58 -4.43 33.05
C LYS A 125 10.52 -4.86 32.04
N ALA A 126 9.64 -5.74 32.46
CA ALA A 126 8.41 -5.98 31.71
C ALA A 126 7.62 -4.67 31.55
N GLY A 127 7.11 -4.43 30.35
CA GLY A 127 6.47 -3.18 29.97
C GLY A 127 7.39 -2.15 29.29
N ASP A 128 8.72 -2.31 29.34
CA ASP A 128 9.62 -1.50 28.52
C ASP A 128 9.33 -1.75 27.04
N ARG A 129 9.45 -0.71 26.25
CA ARG A 129 9.24 -0.82 24.81
C ARG A 129 10.55 -1.20 24.13
N ALA A 130 10.45 -2.02 23.08
CA ALA A 130 11.56 -2.45 22.25
C ALA A 130 11.30 -2.05 20.80
N ARG A 131 12.27 -1.40 20.17
CA ARG A 131 12.15 -1.00 18.76
C ARG A 131 13.49 -1.05 18.05
N THR A 132 13.46 -1.26 16.74
CA THR A 132 14.61 -0.95 15.89
C THR A 132 14.81 0.57 15.85
N THR A 133 16.05 1.03 15.57
CA THR A 133 16.31 2.47 15.49
C THR A 133 15.37 3.16 14.50
N PRO A 134 14.70 4.28 14.90
CA PRO A 134 13.87 5.05 13.99
C PRO A 134 14.70 5.89 13.00
N LYS A 135 15.97 6.13 13.31
CA LYS A 135 16.90 6.90 12.46
C LYS A 135 17.28 6.12 11.21
N LYS A 136 17.73 6.83 10.17
CA LYS A 136 18.38 6.18 9.03
C LYS A 136 19.67 5.51 9.52
N ILE A 137 19.92 4.33 8.99
CA ILE A 137 21.12 3.54 9.28
C ILE A 137 22.25 4.03 8.38
N SER A 138 23.37 4.45 8.98
CA SER A 138 24.59 4.79 8.25
C SER A 138 25.24 3.51 7.75
N LEU A 139 25.14 3.23 6.45
CA LEU A 139 25.54 1.96 5.84
C LEU A 139 26.78 2.12 4.95
N GLY A 140 27.77 1.27 5.14
CA GLY A 140 28.91 1.13 4.23
C GLY A 140 28.77 -0.12 3.37
N ILE A 141 29.15 -0.03 2.09
CA ILE A 141 29.30 -1.20 1.22
C ILE A 141 30.78 -1.42 0.97
N LEU A 142 31.31 -2.54 1.45
CA LEU A 142 32.72 -2.90 1.32
C LEU A 142 32.89 -3.99 0.25
N PRO A 143 33.41 -3.66 -0.95
CA PRO A 143 33.70 -4.64 -1.96
C PRO A 143 34.93 -5.47 -1.56
N LEU A 144 34.78 -6.77 -1.35
CA LEU A 144 35.86 -7.69 -1.05
C LEU A 144 36.52 -8.20 -2.34
N ARG A 145 35.72 -8.60 -3.30
CA ARG A 145 36.12 -9.01 -4.62
C ARG A 145 35.13 -8.46 -5.62
N ASN A 146 35.60 -7.66 -6.54
CA ASN A 146 34.72 -6.86 -7.38
C ASN A 146 35.26 -6.72 -8.80
N ASP A 147 34.76 -7.56 -9.70
CA ASP A 147 35.02 -7.48 -11.13
C ASP A 147 34.01 -6.57 -11.86
N ARG A 148 33.01 -6.04 -11.14
CA ARG A 148 31.90 -5.25 -11.69
C ARG A 148 31.56 -4.08 -10.76
N PRO A 149 32.35 -2.98 -10.77
CA PRO A 149 32.12 -1.82 -9.90
C PRO A 149 30.75 -1.16 -10.09
N GLU A 150 30.16 -1.28 -11.27
CA GLU A 150 28.84 -0.78 -11.56
C GLU A 150 27.73 -1.47 -10.74
N ILE A 151 27.89 -2.74 -10.41
CA ILE A 151 26.93 -3.47 -9.54
C ILE A 151 26.99 -2.89 -8.11
N ILE A 152 28.19 -2.61 -7.60
CA ILE A 152 28.36 -1.99 -6.27
C ILE A 152 27.74 -0.60 -6.24
N GLN A 153 27.95 0.18 -7.30
CA GLN A 153 27.36 1.51 -7.42
C GLN A 153 25.83 1.44 -7.45
N GLY A 154 25.25 0.61 -8.30
CA GLY A 154 23.81 0.43 -8.37
C GLY A 154 23.22 -0.05 -7.04
N LEU A 155 23.89 -0.99 -6.34
CA LEU A 155 23.48 -1.43 -5.01
C LEU A 155 23.48 -0.29 -3.98
N ALA A 156 24.51 0.55 -3.99
CA ALA A 156 24.62 1.69 -3.09
C ALA A 156 23.53 2.74 -3.33
N GLU A 157 23.28 3.06 -4.60
CA GLU A 157 22.23 3.99 -5.00
C GLU A 157 20.87 3.45 -4.57
N ARG A 158 20.62 2.19 -4.85
CA ARG A 158 19.32 1.57 -4.55
C ARG A 158 19.05 1.46 -3.05
N LEU A 159 20.02 1.04 -2.25
CA LEU A 159 19.88 1.03 -0.78
C LEU A 159 19.61 2.43 -0.23
N GLY A 160 20.26 3.47 -0.80
CA GLY A 160 19.99 4.86 -0.43
C GLY A 160 18.55 5.31 -0.72
N GLU A 161 18.01 4.89 -1.87
CA GLU A 161 16.63 5.21 -2.29
C GLU A 161 15.56 4.54 -1.43
N LEU A 162 15.83 3.38 -0.83
CA LEU A 162 14.89 2.70 0.08
C LEU A 162 14.52 3.53 1.32
N GLY A 163 15.19 4.67 1.54
CA GLY A 163 14.86 5.61 2.61
C GLY A 163 15.21 5.13 4.02
N ARG A 164 15.65 3.87 4.18
CA ARG A 164 16.10 3.28 5.44
C ARG A 164 17.54 3.60 5.77
N PHE A 165 18.35 3.85 4.74
CA PHE A 165 19.79 4.00 4.85
C PHE A 165 20.29 5.40 4.46
N THR A 166 21.41 5.78 5.05
CA THR A 166 22.33 6.78 4.54
C THR A 166 23.57 6.04 4.10
N VAL A 167 23.70 5.78 2.78
CA VAL A 167 24.80 4.97 2.26
C VAL A 167 26.05 5.81 2.07
N LEU A 168 27.19 5.30 2.54
CA LEU A 168 28.50 5.94 2.33
C LEU A 168 28.81 5.96 0.83
N LYS A 169 29.19 7.12 0.31
CA LYS A 169 29.51 7.31 -1.10
C LYS A 169 30.68 6.45 -1.55
N ASN A 170 30.59 5.85 -2.73
CA ASN A 170 31.58 4.92 -3.28
C ASN A 170 32.98 5.57 -3.47
N ASP A 171 33.05 6.87 -3.76
CA ASP A 171 34.33 7.61 -3.84
C ASP A 171 35.08 7.58 -2.51
N LYS A 172 34.39 7.75 -1.38
CA LYS A 172 34.99 7.65 -0.03
C LYS A 172 35.46 6.24 0.28
N VAL A 173 34.65 5.22 -0.11
CA VAL A 173 35.01 3.79 0.05
C VAL A 173 36.28 3.49 -0.77
N THR A 174 36.32 3.93 -2.03
CA THR A 174 37.45 3.73 -2.92
C THR A 174 38.74 4.42 -2.38
N ALA A 175 38.61 5.65 -1.88
CA ALA A 175 39.72 6.38 -1.26
C ALA A 175 40.24 5.66 0.01
N PHE A 176 39.32 5.17 0.86
CA PHE A 176 39.67 4.40 2.05
C PHE A 176 40.41 3.08 1.72
N LEU A 177 40.05 2.44 0.62
CA LEU A 177 40.62 1.14 0.21
C LEU A 177 41.95 1.26 -0.57
N LYS A 178 42.39 2.48 -0.96
CA LYS A 178 43.50 2.70 -1.90
C LYS A 178 44.79 2.02 -1.46
N ASP A 179 45.08 2.01 -0.15
CA ASP A 179 46.33 1.48 0.41
C ASP A 179 46.08 0.19 1.23
N LYS A 180 44.89 -0.40 1.14
CA LYS A 180 44.51 -1.60 1.92
C LYS A 180 44.64 -2.86 1.08
N GLN A 181 45.61 -3.71 1.44
CA GLN A 181 45.85 -4.97 0.73
C GLN A 181 45.04 -6.14 1.28
N GLN A 182 44.76 -6.16 2.58
CA GLN A 182 43.92 -7.17 3.23
C GLN A 182 42.49 -6.63 3.45
N ARG A 183 41.49 -7.46 3.18
CA ARG A 183 40.08 -7.13 3.35
C ARG A 183 39.43 -8.16 4.26
N ASP A 184 39.77 -8.07 5.54
CA ASP A 184 39.34 -8.95 6.61
C ASP A 184 38.35 -8.24 7.58
N THR A 185 38.02 -8.90 8.68
CA THR A 185 37.12 -8.38 9.71
C THR A 185 37.66 -7.13 10.39
N ALA A 186 39.00 -6.98 10.50
CA ALA A 186 39.62 -5.79 11.07
C ALA A 186 39.34 -4.57 10.21
N LEU A 187 39.39 -4.71 8.88
CA LEU A 187 39.05 -3.64 7.94
C LEU A 187 37.60 -3.20 8.05
N ILE A 188 36.65 -4.12 8.36
CA ILE A 188 35.25 -3.79 8.62
C ILE A 188 35.13 -2.85 9.79
N LYS A 189 35.76 -3.16 10.92
CA LYS A 189 35.77 -2.32 12.13
C LYS A 189 36.43 -0.97 11.88
N GLU A 190 37.55 -0.99 11.17
CA GLU A 190 38.29 0.24 10.82
C GLU A 190 37.43 1.18 9.97
N MET A 191 36.73 0.64 8.94
CA MET A 191 35.83 1.40 8.09
C MET A 191 34.63 1.93 8.88
N ALA A 192 34.05 1.12 9.76
CA ALA A 192 32.94 1.52 10.61
C ALA A 192 33.32 2.71 11.50
N GLY A 193 34.47 2.64 12.15
CA GLY A 193 34.99 3.72 13.00
C GLY A 193 35.33 4.97 12.21
N ALA A 194 36.03 4.86 11.06
CA ALA A 194 36.46 5.99 10.25
C ALA A 194 35.28 6.82 9.70
N PHE A 195 34.15 6.21 9.44
CA PHE A 195 32.98 6.86 8.86
C PHE A 195 31.75 6.89 9.78
N SER A 196 31.89 6.48 11.02
CA SER A 196 30.79 6.40 12.01
C SER A 196 29.57 5.66 11.44
N LEU A 197 29.80 4.46 10.89
CA LEU A 197 28.76 3.65 10.30
C LEU A 197 28.04 2.81 11.36
N ASP A 198 26.75 2.59 11.19
CA ASP A 198 25.94 1.69 12.02
C ASP A 198 26.02 0.24 11.54
N ALA A 199 26.20 0.05 10.22
CA ALA A 199 26.28 -1.28 9.60
C ALA A 199 27.19 -1.28 8.36
N ILE A 200 27.70 -2.45 8.02
CA ILE A 200 28.49 -2.68 6.81
C ILE A 200 27.96 -3.92 6.09
N VAL A 201 27.86 -3.83 4.78
CA VAL A 201 27.63 -4.97 3.89
C VAL A 201 28.89 -5.22 3.10
N THR A 202 29.50 -6.38 3.30
CA THR A 202 30.60 -6.81 2.41
C THR A 202 30.02 -7.49 1.19
N VAL A 203 30.54 -7.20 0.01
CA VAL A 203 30.05 -7.77 -1.25
C VAL A 203 31.21 -8.38 -2.04
N SER A 204 31.04 -9.64 -2.43
CA SER A 204 31.92 -10.35 -3.36
C SER A 204 31.14 -10.69 -4.61
N ILE A 205 31.68 -10.35 -5.78
CA ILE A 205 31.02 -10.58 -7.08
C ILE A 205 31.98 -11.41 -7.93
N LEU A 206 31.52 -12.56 -8.41
CA LEU A 206 32.29 -13.47 -9.23
C LEU A 206 31.51 -13.79 -10.51
N PRO A 207 32.11 -13.72 -11.69
CA PRO A 207 31.45 -14.17 -12.92
C PRO A 207 31.25 -15.70 -12.87
N SER A 208 30.08 -16.17 -13.29
CA SER A 208 29.71 -17.58 -13.34
C SER A 208 28.74 -17.85 -14.50
N GLU A 209 29.18 -18.51 -15.55
CA GLU A 209 28.36 -18.97 -16.70
C GLU A 209 27.44 -17.88 -17.30
N GLY A 210 27.97 -16.67 -17.51
CA GLY A 210 27.21 -15.54 -18.05
C GLY A 210 26.34 -14.79 -17.03
N LYS A 211 26.36 -15.23 -15.78
CA LYS A 211 25.72 -14.62 -14.62
C LYS A 211 26.79 -14.16 -13.61
N TYR A 212 26.38 -13.59 -12.49
CA TYR A 212 27.27 -13.15 -11.42
C TYR A 212 26.86 -13.77 -10.10
N LEU A 213 27.72 -14.61 -9.53
CA LEU A 213 27.55 -15.10 -8.16
C LEU A 213 27.94 -13.99 -7.19
N THR A 214 27.01 -13.56 -6.37
CA THR A 214 27.23 -12.57 -5.32
C THR A 214 27.18 -13.21 -3.94
N THR A 215 28.08 -12.79 -3.08
CA THR A 215 28.02 -13.11 -1.65
C THR A 215 28.04 -11.81 -0.87
N SER A 216 26.93 -11.49 -0.21
CA SER A 216 26.76 -10.30 0.60
C SER A 216 26.65 -10.69 2.07
N ARG A 217 27.58 -10.22 2.92
CA ARG A 217 27.54 -10.45 4.37
C ARG A 217 27.20 -9.14 5.06
N ILE A 218 26.26 -9.20 5.97
CA ILE A 218 25.71 -8.03 6.69
C ILE A 218 26.28 -8.02 8.09
N PHE A 219 26.84 -6.90 8.53
CA PHE A 219 27.44 -6.72 9.86
C PHE A 219 26.86 -5.47 10.52
N TYR A 220 26.61 -5.53 11.82
CA TYR A 220 26.60 -4.32 12.64
C TYR A 220 28.04 -3.84 12.85
N ALA A 221 28.23 -2.52 13.02
CA ALA A 221 29.53 -1.89 13.08
C ALA A 221 30.43 -2.40 14.22
N ASP A 222 29.83 -2.83 15.31
CA ASP A 222 30.48 -3.34 16.52
C ASP A 222 30.55 -4.88 16.58
N SER A 223 29.98 -5.58 15.58
CA SER A 223 29.96 -7.04 15.53
C SER A 223 31.16 -7.63 14.79
N GLU A 224 31.69 -8.74 15.31
CA GLU A 224 32.72 -9.54 14.61
C GLU A 224 32.12 -10.58 13.68
N ASN A 225 30.89 -10.99 13.96
CA ASN A 225 30.19 -12.00 13.19
C ASN A 225 29.17 -11.32 12.27
N PRO A 226 28.94 -11.85 11.07
CA PRO A 226 27.88 -11.36 10.23
C PRO A 226 26.52 -11.65 10.85
N LEU A 227 25.59 -10.70 10.75
CA LEU A 227 24.20 -10.91 11.07
C LEU A 227 23.60 -12.01 10.17
N ASP A 228 23.97 -11.97 8.88
CA ASP A 228 23.60 -13.02 7.92
C ASP A 228 24.47 -12.94 6.65
N THR A 229 24.35 -13.96 5.81
CA THR A 229 25.01 -14.06 4.50
C THR A 229 23.99 -14.37 3.41
N ILE A 230 23.88 -13.47 2.44
CA ILE A 230 23.04 -13.66 1.25
C ILE A 230 23.94 -14.15 0.14
N VAL A 231 23.65 -15.34 -0.40
CA VAL A 231 24.30 -15.88 -1.60
C VAL A 231 23.29 -15.87 -2.72
N ALA A 232 23.58 -15.13 -3.78
CA ALA A 232 22.64 -14.94 -4.87
C ALA A 232 23.34 -14.99 -6.23
N VAL A 233 22.62 -15.46 -7.25
CA VAL A 233 23.04 -15.39 -8.65
C VAL A 233 22.31 -14.22 -9.30
N LEU A 234 23.07 -13.19 -9.72
CA LEU A 234 22.53 -12.09 -10.51
C LEU A 234 22.55 -12.44 -12.00
N ASN A 235 21.38 -12.50 -12.58
CA ASN A 235 21.20 -12.75 -14.02
C ASN A 235 20.97 -11.41 -14.74
N LEU A 236 22.06 -10.69 -15.01
CA LEU A 236 22.03 -9.36 -15.63
C LEU A 236 22.28 -9.48 -17.13
N SER A 237 21.31 -9.10 -17.94
CA SER A 237 21.41 -9.20 -19.41
C SER A 237 22.17 -8.04 -20.04
N SER A 238 22.34 -6.91 -19.35
CA SER A 238 23.04 -5.73 -19.87
C SER A 238 23.76 -4.93 -18.78
N LYS A 239 24.75 -4.12 -19.19
CA LYS A 239 25.42 -3.16 -18.31
C LYS A 239 24.46 -2.11 -17.73
N ARG A 240 23.41 -1.80 -18.48
CA ARG A 240 22.37 -0.82 -18.11
C ARG A 240 21.49 -1.33 -16.97
N GLU A 241 21.19 -2.64 -16.96
CA GLU A 241 20.50 -3.31 -15.85
C GLU A 241 21.37 -3.37 -14.59
N ALA A 242 22.68 -3.54 -14.74
CA ALA A 242 23.61 -3.55 -13.63
C ALA A 242 23.73 -2.19 -12.92
N LEU A 243 23.62 -1.10 -13.65
CA LEU A 243 23.71 0.26 -13.11
C LEU A 243 22.39 0.74 -12.48
N GLY A 244 21.32 -0.12 -12.49
CA GLY A 244 20.02 0.34 -12.01
C GLY A 244 19.63 1.58 -12.80
N ASP A 245 19.50 1.45 -14.13
CA ASP A 245 18.74 2.47 -14.88
C ASP A 245 17.45 2.65 -14.11
N VAL A 246 17.18 3.85 -13.57
CA VAL A 246 16.13 4.18 -12.62
C VAL A 246 14.77 3.81 -13.21
N ARG A 247 14.59 2.54 -13.45
CA ARG A 247 13.33 1.90 -13.73
C ARG A 247 12.86 1.22 -12.47
N PRO A 248 11.58 1.30 -12.22
CA PRO A 248 11.02 0.76 -11.02
C PRO A 248 11.48 -0.68 -10.83
N PHE A 249 11.70 -1.02 -9.60
CA PHE A 249 12.10 -2.28 -8.98
C PHE A 249 11.58 -3.57 -9.63
N PHE A 250 10.65 -3.46 -10.50
CA PHE A 250 9.96 -4.54 -11.16
C PHE A 250 10.18 -4.44 -12.67
N ALA A 251 10.52 -5.56 -13.32
CA ALA A 251 10.41 -5.63 -14.77
C ALA A 251 9.05 -5.01 -15.16
N PRO A 252 9.02 -4.02 -16.04
CA PRO A 252 7.75 -3.46 -16.43
C PRO A 252 6.97 -4.56 -17.14
N VAL A 253 5.98 -5.14 -16.47
CA VAL A 253 4.85 -5.63 -17.23
C VAL A 253 4.21 -4.34 -17.73
N ALA A 254 4.50 -4.00 -18.97
CA ALA A 254 3.83 -2.90 -19.60
C ALA A 254 2.35 -3.31 -19.68
N LEU A 255 1.51 -2.69 -18.84
CA LEU A 255 0.10 -2.64 -19.14
C LEU A 255 0.01 -1.90 -20.48
N VAL A 256 -0.21 -2.63 -21.56
CA VAL A 256 -0.18 -2.07 -22.91
C VAL A 256 -1.60 -1.68 -23.26
N LYS A 257 -1.76 -0.45 -23.74
CA LYS A 257 -2.98 -0.06 -24.42
C LYS A 257 -2.97 -0.72 -25.79
N THR A 258 -3.75 -1.76 -25.99
CA THR A 258 -3.86 -2.42 -27.28
C THR A 258 -4.70 -1.57 -28.24
N ALA A 259 -4.30 -1.52 -29.51
CA ALA A 259 -5.02 -0.73 -30.52
C ALA A 259 -6.44 -1.24 -30.78
N SER A 260 -6.71 -2.52 -30.47
CA SER A 260 -8.03 -3.17 -30.54
C SER A 260 -8.99 -2.76 -29.43
N ASP A 261 -8.48 -2.14 -28.33
CA ASP A 261 -9.26 -1.90 -27.11
C ASP A 261 -9.70 -0.43 -26.95
N LYS A 262 -9.76 0.30 -28.05
CA LYS A 262 -10.37 1.64 -28.02
C LYS A 262 -11.87 1.49 -27.88
N LEU A 263 -12.33 1.44 -26.64
CA LEU A 263 -13.75 1.55 -26.37
C LEU A 263 -14.27 2.92 -26.85
N PRO A 264 -15.43 2.98 -27.51
CA PRO A 264 -16.00 4.24 -27.97
C PRO A 264 -16.40 5.14 -26.78
N ALA A 265 -16.69 6.41 -27.08
CA ALA A 265 -17.22 7.31 -26.09
C ALA A 265 -18.48 6.74 -25.43
N LEU A 266 -18.63 6.95 -24.13
CA LEU A 266 -19.78 6.47 -23.40
C LEU A 266 -21.06 7.23 -23.82
N PRO A 267 -22.19 6.54 -23.93
CA PRO A 267 -23.48 7.16 -24.21
C PRO A 267 -24.10 7.86 -22.98
N VAL A 268 -23.40 7.82 -21.82
CA VAL A 268 -23.84 8.38 -20.54
C VAL A 268 -22.76 9.27 -19.95
N ASN A 269 -23.18 10.26 -19.17
CA ASN A 269 -22.27 11.13 -18.41
C ASN A 269 -21.89 10.46 -17.08
N ALA A 270 -21.15 9.33 -17.17
CA ALA A 270 -20.78 8.53 -16.02
C ALA A 270 -19.86 9.27 -15.06
N ARG A 271 -20.11 9.09 -13.76
CA ARG A 271 -19.25 9.55 -12.67
C ARG A 271 -18.54 8.39 -11.98
N TYR A 272 -19.22 7.26 -11.88
CA TYR A 272 -18.73 6.03 -11.28
C TYR A 272 -18.99 4.86 -12.21
N PHE A 273 -18.17 3.83 -12.11
CA PHE A 273 -18.43 2.59 -12.82
C PHE A 273 -17.98 1.37 -12.01
N ALA A 274 -18.56 0.23 -12.34
CA ALA A 274 -18.10 -1.09 -11.95
C ALA A 274 -18.15 -2.00 -13.19
N VAL A 275 -17.37 -3.07 -13.17
CA VAL A 275 -17.30 -4.03 -14.27
C VAL A 275 -17.23 -5.44 -13.71
N ALA A 276 -18.10 -6.31 -14.20
CA ALA A 276 -18.19 -7.72 -13.82
C ALA A 276 -19.09 -8.48 -14.80
N ASP A 277 -18.99 -9.81 -14.83
CA ASP A 277 -19.97 -10.69 -15.46
C ASP A 277 -21.20 -10.81 -14.54
N LEU A 278 -22.16 -9.91 -14.75
CA LEU A 278 -23.31 -9.74 -13.84
C LEU A 278 -24.43 -10.75 -14.06
N ASP A 279 -24.58 -11.31 -15.26
CA ASP A 279 -25.63 -12.28 -15.57
C ASP A 279 -25.11 -13.72 -15.70
N GLY A 280 -23.77 -13.90 -15.60
CA GLY A 280 -23.12 -15.21 -15.59
C GLY A 280 -23.00 -15.84 -16.98
N ASP A 281 -23.01 -15.04 -18.06
CA ASP A 281 -22.89 -15.53 -19.43
C ASP A 281 -21.43 -15.55 -19.94
N GLY A 282 -20.48 -15.12 -19.12
CA GLY A 282 -19.04 -15.07 -19.41
C GLY A 282 -18.60 -13.77 -20.08
N ALA A 283 -19.50 -12.86 -20.44
CA ALA A 283 -19.17 -11.54 -20.95
C ALA A 283 -19.17 -10.50 -19.80
N GLN A 284 -18.39 -9.44 -19.97
CA GLN A 284 -18.32 -8.38 -18.97
C GLN A 284 -19.37 -7.31 -19.21
N GLU A 285 -20.17 -7.00 -18.20
CA GLU A 285 -21.04 -5.84 -18.16
C GLU A 285 -20.36 -4.68 -17.45
N PHE A 286 -20.61 -3.49 -17.97
CA PHE A 286 -20.19 -2.22 -17.38
C PHE A 286 -21.39 -1.50 -16.77
N VAL A 287 -21.36 -1.34 -15.47
CA VAL A 287 -22.35 -0.54 -14.72
C VAL A 287 -21.85 0.88 -14.65
N PHE A 288 -22.64 1.84 -15.07
CA PHE A 288 -22.36 3.26 -14.96
C PHE A 288 -23.39 3.96 -14.07
N SER A 289 -22.93 4.88 -13.24
CA SER A 289 -23.77 5.83 -12.53
C SER A 289 -23.51 7.24 -13.02
N ASP A 290 -24.56 7.97 -13.34
CA ASP A 290 -24.56 9.41 -13.61
C ASP A 290 -24.88 10.26 -12.36
N GLU A 291 -24.71 9.69 -11.17
CA GLU A 291 -25.10 10.19 -9.84
C GLU A 291 -26.61 10.15 -9.56
N LYS A 292 -27.44 9.93 -10.57
CA LYS A 292 -28.92 9.92 -10.44
C LYS A 292 -29.54 8.55 -10.70
N ARG A 293 -28.88 7.72 -11.51
CA ARG A 293 -29.37 6.37 -11.88
C ARG A 293 -28.24 5.49 -12.33
N LEU A 294 -28.50 4.20 -12.33
CA LEU A 294 -27.64 3.18 -12.95
C LEU A 294 -28.04 2.93 -14.40
N SER A 295 -27.05 2.56 -15.21
CA SER A 295 -27.23 2.01 -16.56
C SER A 295 -26.18 0.94 -16.78
N ILE A 296 -26.57 -0.19 -17.35
CA ILE A 296 -25.71 -1.35 -17.61
C ILE A 296 -25.52 -1.48 -19.12
N TYR A 297 -24.29 -1.62 -19.54
CA TYR A 297 -23.90 -1.73 -20.94
C TYR A 297 -22.94 -2.89 -21.18
N ARG A 298 -22.96 -3.42 -22.38
CA ARG A 298 -21.92 -4.28 -22.94
C ARG A 298 -21.12 -3.52 -23.98
N ALA A 299 -19.80 -3.70 -23.94
CA ALA A 299 -18.91 -3.20 -24.96
C ALA A 299 -18.90 -4.18 -26.14
N GLY A 300 -19.07 -3.66 -27.35
CA GLY A 300 -18.99 -4.43 -28.60
C GLY A 300 -18.17 -3.72 -29.65
N ALA A 301 -17.84 -4.40 -30.74
CA ALA A 301 -17.05 -3.84 -31.84
C ALA A 301 -17.70 -2.58 -32.48
N SER A 302 -19.02 -2.49 -32.46
CA SER A 302 -19.81 -1.38 -32.99
C SER A 302 -20.13 -0.28 -31.96
N GLY A 303 -19.76 -0.45 -30.70
CA GLY A 303 -20.06 0.50 -29.63
C GLY A 303 -20.64 -0.13 -28.38
N TRP A 304 -21.33 0.70 -27.59
CA TRP A 304 -21.98 0.31 -26.36
C TRP A 304 -23.43 -0.10 -26.62
N THR A 305 -23.80 -1.28 -26.13
CA THR A 305 -25.19 -1.75 -26.16
C THR A 305 -25.76 -1.67 -24.75
N GLU A 306 -26.86 -0.92 -24.58
CA GLU A 306 -27.56 -0.85 -23.29
C GLU A 306 -28.26 -2.19 -23.01
N VAL A 307 -27.94 -2.79 -21.86
CA VAL A 307 -28.56 -4.03 -21.38
C VAL A 307 -29.71 -3.72 -20.45
N TRP A 308 -29.52 -2.70 -19.59
CA TRP A 308 -30.53 -2.32 -18.62
C TRP A 308 -30.32 -0.89 -18.15
N ARG A 309 -31.43 -0.25 -17.77
CA ARG A 309 -31.42 1.07 -17.15
C ARG A 309 -32.39 1.14 -15.99
N GLU A 310 -31.94 1.69 -14.88
CA GLU A 310 -32.73 1.85 -13.68
C GLU A 310 -33.92 2.79 -13.90
N THR A 311 -35.10 2.36 -13.48
CA THR A 311 -36.27 3.24 -13.33
C THR A 311 -36.29 3.81 -11.93
N VAL A 312 -35.88 5.08 -11.80
CA VAL A 312 -35.82 5.78 -10.51
C VAL A 312 -37.22 6.18 -10.06
N PRO A 313 -37.69 5.73 -8.88
CA PRO A 313 -38.98 6.14 -8.33
C PRO A 313 -39.07 7.66 -8.17
N ALA A 314 -40.27 8.22 -8.36
CA ALA A 314 -40.49 9.67 -8.30
C ALA A 314 -40.04 10.29 -6.97
N LYS A 315 -40.21 9.57 -5.85
CA LYS A 315 -39.74 9.97 -4.51
C LYS A 315 -38.22 9.98 -4.33
N GLU A 316 -37.47 9.39 -5.24
CA GLU A 316 -36.01 9.25 -5.19
C GLU A 316 -35.28 10.13 -6.21
N LYS A 317 -35.97 11.02 -6.93
CA LYS A 317 -35.38 11.85 -7.98
C LYS A 317 -34.27 12.80 -7.49
N GLU A 318 -34.32 13.20 -6.24
CA GLU A 318 -33.32 14.10 -5.62
C GLU A 318 -32.17 13.33 -4.96
N MET A 319 -32.06 12.01 -5.21
CA MET A 319 -30.93 11.24 -4.71
C MET A 319 -29.63 11.62 -5.43
N GLN A 320 -28.50 11.42 -4.72
CA GLN A 320 -27.16 11.48 -5.28
C GLN A 320 -26.45 10.16 -4.97
N GLN A 321 -26.22 9.35 -5.99
CA GLN A 321 -25.36 8.16 -5.89
C GLN A 321 -23.90 8.63 -5.85
N PHE A 322 -23.09 8.05 -4.96
CA PHE A 322 -21.68 8.44 -4.82
C PHE A 322 -20.71 7.27 -4.67
N ARG A 323 -21.23 6.06 -4.72
CA ARG A 323 -20.41 4.83 -4.79
C ARG A 323 -21.20 3.72 -5.44
N ILE A 324 -20.54 2.97 -6.33
CA ILE A 324 -21.02 1.69 -6.85
C ILE A 324 -19.88 0.68 -6.79
N ASP A 325 -20.18 -0.53 -6.37
CA ASP A 325 -19.25 -1.66 -6.35
C ASP A 325 -20.00 -2.90 -6.90
N ALA A 326 -19.26 -3.86 -7.46
CA ALA A 326 -19.82 -5.13 -7.91
C ALA A 326 -19.02 -6.30 -7.36
N ALA A 327 -19.69 -7.27 -6.75
CA ALA A 327 -19.09 -8.51 -6.27
C ALA A 327 -20.16 -9.55 -5.93
N ASP A 328 -19.83 -10.83 -6.05
CA ASP A 328 -20.66 -11.93 -5.55
C ASP A 328 -20.45 -12.08 -4.03
N ILE A 329 -21.34 -11.51 -3.26
CA ILE A 329 -21.32 -11.55 -1.79
C ILE A 329 -22.27 -12.62 -1.24
N ASN A 330 -23.34 -12.92 -1.97
CA ASN A 330 -24.29 -13.95 -1.55
C ASN A 330 -23.84 -15.37 -1.95
N GLY A 331 -22.79 -15.51 -2.76
CA GLY A 331 -22.17 -16.78 -3.14
C GLY A 331 -22.95 -17.57 -4.20
N ASN A 332 -23.78 -16.91 -4.98
CA ASN A 332 -24.59 -17.56 -6.01
C ASN A 332 -23.91 -17.63 -7.40
N GLY A 333 -22.67 -17.11 -7.51
CA GLY A 333 -21.86 -17.10 -8.72
C GLY A 333 -22.16 -15.92 -9.66
N ARG A 334 -23.01 -14.98 -9.26
CA ARG A 334 -23.32 -13.74 -9.99
C ARG A 334 -23.07 -12.53 -9.10
N PRO A 335 -22.25 -11.57 -9.56
CA PRO A 335 -22.02 -10.38 -8.77
C PRO A 335 -23.26 -9.51 -8.61
N GLU A 336 -23.52 -9.08 -7.35
CA GLU A 336 -24.46 -8.01 -7.07
C GLU A 336 -23.82 -6.66 -7.31
N ILE A 337 -24.66 -5.65 -7.57
CA ILE A 337 -24.29 -4.24 -7.65
C ILE A 337 -24.71 -3.55 -6.35
N PHE A 338 -23.75 -3.06 -5.58
CA PHE A 338 -23.97 -2.30 -4.35
C PHE A 338 -23.88 -0.82 -4.65
N VAL A 339 -24.92 -0.07 -4.31
CA VAL A 339 -25.02 1.36 -4.58
C VAL A 339 -25.20 2.12 -3.29
N THR A 340 -24.31 3.10 -3.01
CA THR A 340 -24.47 4.02 -1.89
C THR A 340 -24.88 5.39 -2.39
N ARG A 341 -25.87 5.99 -1.72
CA ARG A 341 -26.47 7.27 -2.13
C ARG A 341 -26.82 8.15 -0.94
N MET A 342 -26.90 9.44 -1.18
CA MET A 342 -27.58 10.40 -0.34
C MET A 342 -29.02 10.55 -0.87
N LEU A 343 -30.01 10.42 -0.02
CA LEU A 343 -31.42 10.63 -0.30
C LEU A 343 -32.06 11.38 0.87
N ASP A 344 -32.70 12.50 0.60
CA ASP A 344 -33.36 13.34 1.63
C ASP A 344 -32.45 13.65 2.83
N GLY A 345 -31.17 13.98 2.56
CA GLY A 345 -30.16 14.30 3.57
C GLY A 345 -29.70 13.12 4.43
N LYS A 346 -30.04 11.89 4.07
CA LYS A 346 -29.61 10.65 4.74
C LYS A 346 -28.85 9.75 3.77
N VAL A 347 -27.88 9.03 4.30
CA VAL A 347 -27.17 8.01 3.53
C VAL A 347 -27.88 6.68 3.65
N SER A 348 -28.07 6.03 2.51
CA SER A 348 -28.60 4.68 2.40
C SER A 348 -27.98 3.98 1.22
N SER A 349 -28.00 2.66 1.25
CA SER A 349 -27.50 1.83 0.16
C SER A 349 -28.60 0.90 -0.34
N TYR A 350 -28.45 0.42 -1.57
CA TYR A 350 -29.31 -0.61 -2.11
C TYR A 350 -28.52 -1.57 -2.99
N VAL A 351 -29.13 -2.72 -3.25
CA VAL A 351 -28.52 -3.81 -4.03
C VAL A 351 -29.36 -4.06 -5.27
N VAL A 352 -28.68 -4.21 -6.40
CA VAL A 352 -29.28 -4.65 -7.68
C VAL A 352 -28.61 -5.96 -8.11
N GLU A 353 -29.41 -6.92 -8.52
CA GLU A 353 -28.93 -8.24 -8.91
C GLU A 353 -29.69 -8.74 -10.15
N PHE A 354 -29.02 -9.59 -10.94
CA PHE A 354 -29.65 -10.28 -12.07
C PHE A 354 -30.38 -11.54 -11.58
N GLN A 355 -31.70 -11.51 -11.58
CA GLN A 355 -32.58 -12.59 -11.15
C GLN A 355 -33.71 -12.80 -12.16
N ASP A 356 -34.01 -14.05 -12.47
CA ASP A 356 -35.10 -14.45 -13.39
C ASP A 356 -35.01 -13.74 -14.76
N GLY A 357 -33.82 -13.58 -15.30
CA GLY A 357 -33.58 -12.96 -16.61
C GLY A 357 -33.63 -11.43 -16.64
N ALA A 358 -33.66 -10.75 -15.50
CA ALA A 358 -33.70 -9.30 -15.42
C ALA A 358 -32.94 -8.74 -14.22
N PHE A 359 -32.43 -7.53 -14.33
CA PHE A 359 -31.85 -6.79 -13.19
C PHE A 359 -32.97 -6.24 -12.30
N LYS A 360 -32.88 -6.53 -11.00
CA LYS A 360 -33.87 -6.13 -10.00
C LYS A 360 -33.19 -5.55 -8.77
N ARG A 361 -33.83 -4.54 -8.15
CA ARG A 361 -33.43 -4.08 -6.82
C ARG A 361 -33.93 -5.10 -5.79
N THR A 362 -33.00 -5.71 -5.06
CA THR A 362 -33.25 -6.85 -4.17
C THR A 362 -33.22 -6.49 -2.70
N ALA A 363 -32.49 -5.43 -2.30
CA ALA A 363 -32.39 -5.02 -0.92
C ALA A 363 -32.17 -3.51 -0.78
N ASP A 364 -32.66 -2.95 0.33
CA ASP A 364 -32.34 -1.61 0.84
C ASP A 364 -31.65 -1.75 2.19
N ILE A 365 -30.49 -1.09 2.35
CA ILE A 365 -29.63 -1.20 3.52
C ILE A 365 -29.35 0.22 4.07
N PRO A 366 -29.61 0.51 5.34
CA PRO A 366 -29.28 1.78 5.94
C PRO A 366 -27.75 2.01 5.95
N GLY A 367 -27.32 3.28 5.82
CA GLY A 367 -25.93 3.67 5.93
C GLY A 367 -25.10 3.41 4.68
N PHE A 368 -23.80 3.39 4.88
CA PHE A 368 -22.78 3.26 3.85
C PHE A 368 -22.47 1.79 3.56
N LEU A 369 -22.24 1.48 2.28
CA LEU A 369 -21.69 0.19 1.87
C LEU A 369 -20.50 0.37 0.94
N ARG A 370 -19.60 -0.59 0.97
CA ARG A 370 -18.45 -0.70 0.08
C ARG A 370 -17.99 -2.14 -0.03
N VAL A 371 -17.64 -2.57 -1.23
CA VAL A 371 -16.90 -3.83 -1.40
C VAL A 371 -15.40 -3.53 -1.36
N VAL A 372 -14.66 -4.32 -0.60
CA VAL A 372 -13.21 -4.33 -0.57
C VAL A 372 -12.69 -5.74 -0.81
N ARG A 373 -11.53 -5.86 -1.44
CA ARG A 373 -10.82 -7.13 -1.46
C ARG A 373 -10.07 -7.30 -0.13
N TYR A 374 -10.31 -8.42 0.53
CA TYR A 374 -9.60 -8.80 1.75
C TYR A 374 -8.64 -9.96 1.44
N PRO A 375 -7.33 -9.83 1.68
CA PRO A 375 -6.35 -10.88 1.41
C PRO A 375 -6.74 -12.23 2.02
N GLY A 376 -6.68 -13.28 1.20
CA GLY A 376 -7.05 -14.64 1.62
C GLY A 376 -8.55 -14.93 1.73
N ARG A 377 -9.42 -13.91 1.61
CA ARG A 377 -10.89 -14.08 1.72
C ARG A 377 -11.65 -13.62 0.47
N GLY A 378 -11.01 -12.87 -0.43
CA GLY A 378 -11.66 -12.33 -1.62
C GLY A 378 -12.44 -11.04 -1.36
N ALA A 379 -13.58 -10.88 -2.05
CA ALA A 379 -14.45 -9.73 -1.88
C ALA A 379 -15.19 -9.80 -0.53
N VAL A 380 -15.21 -8.69 0.19
CA VAL A 380 -15.91 -8.53 1.47
C VAL A 380 -16.75 -7.26 1.41
N LEU A 381 -18.02 -7.36 1.78
CA LEU A 381 -18.89 -6.20 1.92
C LEU A 381 -18.68 -5.59 3.29
N ILE A 382 -18.40 -4.28 3.32
CA ILE A 382 -18.20 -3.49 4.54
C ILE A 382 -19.25 -2.39 4.57
N GLY A 383 -19.81 -2.13 5.74
CA GLY A 383 -20.72 -1.03 5.98
C GLY A 383 -20.32 -0.19 7.17
N GLN A 384 -20.93 0.99 7.25
CA GLN A 384 -20.83 1.91 8.37
C GLN A 384 -22.13 2.67 8.53
N ASP A 385 -22.52 2.95 9.77
CA ASP A 385 -23.74 3.68 10.05
C ASP A 385 -23.60 5.15 9.66
N TYR A 386 -24.74 5.77 9.36
CA TYR A 386 -24.85 7.19 9.09
C TYR A 386 -25.41 7.94 10.29
N ASP A 387 -24.80 9.05 10.63
CA ASP A 387 -25.28 10.04 11.58
C ASP A 387 -25.17 11.46 10.99
N ALA A 388 -26.19 12.29 11.18
CA ALA A 388 -26.24 13.61 10.56
C ALA A 388 -25.13 14.58 11.05
N ALA A 389 -24.67 14.44 12.29
CA ALA A 389 -23.65 15.32 12.88
C ALA A 389 -22.23 14.85 12.51
N SER A 390 -21.91 13.59 12.81
CA SER A 390 -20.59 13.02 12.55
C SER A 390 -20.36 12.61 11.09
N PHE A 391 -21.43 12.34 10.34
CA PHE A 391 -21.53 11.76 9.02
C PHE A 391 -21.23 10.25 9.02
N PHE A 392 -20.05 9.81 9.40
CA PHE A 392 -19.72 8.42 9.65
C PHE A 392 -19.88 8.12 11.13
N ALA A 393 -20.77 7.19 11.48
CA ALA A 393 -21.05 6.80 12.85
C ALA A 393 -20.48 5.42 13.17
N GLY A 394 -19.97 5.26 14.39
CA GLY A 394 -19.42 3.98 14.84
C GLY A 394 -18.19 3.52 14.06
N GLN A 395 -17.83 2.27 14.25
CA GLN A 395 -16.76 1.61 13.50
C GLN A 395 -17.34 0.90 12.27
N PRO A 396 -16.59 0.83 11.16
CA PRO A 396 -16.96 -0.04 10.05
C PRO A 396 -17.08 -1.50 10.50
N HIS A 397 -17.99 -2.23 9.91
CA HIS A 397 -18.21 -3.64 10.18
C HIS A 397 -18.48 -4.40 8.88
N GLU A 398 -18.23 -5.69 8.90
CA GLU A 398 -18.54 -6.55 7.77
C GLU A 398 -20.05 -6.75 7.65
N TYR A 399 -20.52 -6.89 6.42
CA TYR A 399 -21.87 -7.37 6.13
C TYR A 399 -21.77 -8.77 5.52
N ALA A 400 -22.55 -9.68 6.03
CA ALA A 400 -22.65 -11.04 5.51
C ALA A 400 -24.05 -11.31 4.97
N TRP A 401 -24.12 -12.08 3.88
CA TRP A 401 -25.38 -12.63 3.42
C TRP A 401 -25.77 -13.83 4.29
N SER A 402 -26.93 -13.78 4.92
CA SER A 402 -27.43 -14.87 5.75
C SER A 402 -28.96 -14.83 5.80
N GLY A 403 -29.61 -15.99 5.61
CA GLY A 403 -31.05 -16.11 5.71
C GLY A 403 -31.83 -15.27 4.69
N GLY A 404 -31.25 -14.95 3.53
CA GLY A 404 -31.90 -14.15 2.49
C GLY A 404 -31.77 -12.63 2.68
N ALA A 405 -30.89 -12.17 3.57
CA ALA A 405 -30.64 -10.75 3.82
C ALA A 405 -29.17 -10.45 4.12
N TYR A 406 -28.76 -9.20 3.92
CA TYR A 406 -27.45 -8.69 4.37
C TYR A 406 -27.56 -8.24 5.82
N ALA A 407 -26.72 -8.78 6.67
CA ALA A 407 -26.70 -8.48 8.10
C ALA A 407 -25.32 -7.99 8.55
N PRO A 408 -25.25 -7.01 9.47
CA PRO A 408 -24.01 -6.55 10.04
C PRO A 408 -23.33 -7.66 10.86
N GLY A 409 -22.02 -7.80 10.70
CA GLY A 409 -21.19 -8.78 11.38
C GLY A 409 -20.11 -8.14 12.27
N ALA A 410 -18.90 -8.68 12.23
CA ALA A 410 -17.79 -8.23 13.06
C ALA A 410 -17.32 -6.82 12.71
N ALA A 411 -16.97 -6.04 13.73
CA ALA A 411 -16.31 -4.76 13.54
C ALA A 411 -14.92 -4.93 12.91
N ILE A 412 -14.54 -3.98 12.07
CA ILE A 412 -13.25 -3.95 11.39
C ILE A 412 -12.36 -2.93 12.07
N ALA A 413 -11.19 -3.39 12.55
CA ALA A 413 -10.20 -2.50 13.12
C ALA A 413 -9.45 -1.78 11.98
N LEU A 414 -9.51 -0.45 11.97
CA LEU A 414 -8.80 0.41 11.04
C LEU A 414 -7.89 1.38 11.80
N PRO A 415 -6.79 1.85 11.18
CA PRO A 415 -5.97 2.91 11.73
C PRO A 415 -6.82 4.14 12.06
N LYS A 416 -6.52 4.81 13.17
CA LYS A 416 -7.28 5.99 13.64
C LYS A 416 -7.35 7.08 12.55
N GLY A 417 -8.55 7.58 12.30
CA GLY A 417 -8.82 8.63 11.30
C GLY A 417 -8.99 8.12 9.88
N THR A 418 -9.06 6.81 9.68
CA THR A 418 -9.36 6.21 8.38
C THR A 418 -10.88 6.07 8.24
N ASP A 419 -11.45 6.71 7.23
CA ASP A 419 -12.88 6.53 6.88
C ASP A 419 -13.09 5.39 5.89
N LEU A 420 -14.36 4.97 5.74
CA LEU A 420 -14.76 3.80 4.96
C LEU A 420 -14.26 3.83 3.50
N TYR A 421 -14.14 4.99 2.87
CA TYR A 421 -13.83 5.10 1.44
C TYR A 421 -12.36 5.43 1.15
N ARG A 422 -11.53 5.62 2.19
CA ARG A 422 -10.13 6.05 2.02
C ARG A 422 -9.10 4.96 2.18
N PHE A 423 -9.46 3.67 2.23
CA PHE A 423 -8.49 2.60 2.45
C PHE A 423 -8.71 1.38 1.54
N VAL A 424 -7.72 0.52 1.48
CA VAL A 424 -7.77 -0.85 0.95
C VAL A 424 -6.94 -1.77 1.84
N PHE A 425 -7.26 -3.06 1.84
CA PHE A 425 -6.43 -4.09 2.43
C PHE A 425 -5.52 -4.69 1.36
N ALA A 426 -4.22 -4.74 1.63
CA ALA A 426 -3.23 -5.27 0.71
C ALA A 426 -2.48 -6.45 1.32
N ASN A 427 -2.20 -7.46 0.51
CA ASN A 427 -1.24 -8.51 0.81
C ASN A 427 0.13 -8.11 0.25
N PHE A 428 1.01 -7.60 1.10
CA PHE A 428 2.39 -7.30 0.71
C PHE A 428 3.38 -8.42 1.08
N GLY A 429 2.86 -9.59 1.45
CA GLY A 429 3.66 -10.75 1.88
C GLY A 429 3.77 -10.87 3.40
N ASP A 430 3.10 -10.00 4.16
CA ASP A 430 3.02 -10.08 5.60
C ASP A 430 1.93 -11.05 6.06
N ALA A 431 2.04 -11.56 7.29
CA ALA A 431 1.06 -12.51 7.84
C ALA A 431 -0.34 -11.91 8.01
N ASN A 432 -0.42 -10.60 8.24
CA ASN A 432 -1.67 -9.86 8.36
C ASN A 432 -1.81 -8.87 7.21
N PRO A 433 -3.04 -8.61 6.74
CA PRO A 433 -3.27 -7.60 5.73
C PRO A 433 -2.77 -6.23 6.16
N THR A 434 -2.06 -5.56 5.27
CA THR A 434 -1.63 -4.18 5.43
C THR A 434 -2.73 -3.24 4.98
N VAL A 435 -2.97 -2.15 5.73
CA VAL A 435 -3.92 -1.11 5.34
C VAL A 435 -3.18 -0.04 4.55
N VAL A 436 -3.60 0.19 3.30
CA VAL A 436 -3.18 1.35 2.51
C VAL A 436 -4.32 2.35 2.49
N SER A 437 -4.07 3.59 2.91
CA SER A 437 -5.08 4.63 2.99
C SER A 437 -4.63 5.96 2.38
N LEU A 438 -5.59 6.82 2.04
CA LEU A 438 -5.36 8.24 1.73
C LEU A 438 -5.67 9.08 2.96
N ASP A 439 -4.74 9.92 3.38
CA ASP A 439 -4.98 10.89 4.45
C ASP A 439 -5.73 12.15 3.96
N SER A 440 -5.95 13.11 4.86
CA SER A 440 -6.64 14.38 4.54
C SER A 440 -5.91 15.21 3.47
N ASP A 441 -4.60 15.01 3.31
CA ASP A 441 -3.76 15.72 2.34
C ASP A 441 -3.62 14.94 1.02
N SER A 442 -4.43 13.89 0.82
CA SER A 442 -4.37 12.98 -0.33
C SER A 442 -3.01 12.28 -0.48
N ARG A 443 -2.34 12.00 0.63
CA ARG A 443 -1.09 11.23 0.64
C ARG A 443 -1.37 9.78 0.98
N LEU A 444 -0.69 8.87 0.31
CA LEU A 444 -0.78 7.45 0.62
C LEU A 444 -0.08 7.17 1.96
N VAL A 445 -0.76 6.41 2.79
CA VAL A 445 -0.28 5.96 4.09
C VAL A 445 -0.37 4.44 4.12
N VAL A 446 0.71 3.78 4.50
CA VAL A 446 0.75 2.32 4.72
C VAL A 446 0.85 2.06 6.22
N SER A 447 -0.06 1.21 6.73
CA SER A 447 -0.14 0.89 8.14
C SER A 447 -0.22 -0.62 8.37
N SER A 448 0.46 -1.10 9.40
CA SER A 448 0.33 -2.46 9.92
C SER A 448 -0.40 -2.38 11.27
N GLY A 449 -1.62 -2.92 11.34
CA GLY A 449 -2.53 -2.62 12.44
C GLY A 449 -2.75 -1.11 12.60
N GLU A 450 -2.59 -0.59 13.80
CA GLU A 450 -2.71 0.85 14.08
C GLU A 450 -1.42 1.65 13.79
N THR A 451 -0.31 0.98 13.50
CA THR A 451 0.99 1.61 13.33
C THR A 451 1.22 2.01 11.87
N ARG A 452 1.43 3.32 11.66
CA ARG A 452 1.86 3.82 10.36
C ARG A 452 3.32 3.45 10.11
N ILE A 453 3.57 2.70 9.03
CA ILE A 453 4.92 2.27 8.63
C ILE A 453 5.51 3.14 7.52
N TRP A 454 4.65 3.78 6.70
CA TRP A 454 5.11 4.68 5.63
C TRP A 454 4.04 5.73 5.27
N LYS A 455 4.48 6.87 4.72
CA LYS A 455 3.64 7.90 4.12
C LYS A 455 4.33 8.47 2.88
N SER A 456 3.57 8.69 1.80
CA SER A 456 4.10 9.28 0.56
C SER A 456 4.51 10.73 0.74
N GLU A 457 5.54 11.16 0.01
CA GLU A 457 5.88 12.58 -0.14
C GLU A 457 4.96 13.27 -1.14
N GLU A 458 4.49 12.53 -2.13
CA GLU A 458 3.60 12.99 -3.17
C GLU A 458 2.13 12.87 -2.78
N GLN A 459 1.30 13.70 -3.40
CA GLN A 459 -0.15 13.64 -3.28
C GLN A 459 -0.74 12.81 -4.43
N TYR A 460 -1.72 11.99 -4.10
CA TYR A 460 -2.51 11.19 -5.04
C TYR A 460 -3.93 11.75 -5.09
N LEU A 461 -4.08 12.78 -5.91
CA LEU A 461 -5.36 13.50 -6.04
C LEU A 461 -6.35 12.65 -6.83
N THR A 462 -7.24 11.99 -6.13
CA THR A 462 -8.40 11.31 -6.72
C THR A 462 -9.53 12.32 -6.93
N VAL A 463 -10.45 12.04 -7.86
CA VAL A 463 -11.64 12.88 -7.97
C VAL A 463 -12.56 12.60 -6.80
N GLU A 464 -12.71 13.58 -5.92
CA GLU A 464 -13.56 13.48 -4.73
C GLU A 464 -15.01 13.80 -5.05
N THR A 465 -15.92 13.14 -4.36
CA THR A 465 -17.33 13.56 -4.31
C THR A 465 -17.55 14.39 -3.08
N VAL A 466 -18.08 15.57 -3.27
CA VAL A 466 -18.39 16.48 -2.17
C VAL A 466 -19.87 16.35 -1.82
N LEU A 467 -20.13 15.91 -0.61
CA LEU A 467 -21.47 15.82 -0.02
C LEU A 467 -21.64 16.90 1.04
N THR A 468 -22.87 17.34 1.27
CA THR A 468 -23.18 18.35 2.29
C THR A 468 -23.97 17.72 3.42
N LYS A 469 -23.45 17.80 4.64
CA LYS A 469 -24.21 17.40 5.84
C LYS A 469 -25.50 18.20 5.95
N PRO A 470 -26.60 17.57 6.36
CA PRO A 470 -27.82 18.33 6.67
C PRO A 470 -27.60 19.30 7.84
N LEU A 471 -28.42 20.30 7.94
CA LEU A 471 -28.47 21.14 9.13
C LEU A 471 -29.06 20.33 10.28
N THR A 472 -28.50 20.45 11.48
CA THR A 472 -28.95 19.73 12.67
C THR A 472 -29.18 20.73 13.83
N GLY A 473 -30.07 20.36 14.78
CA GLY A 473 -30.33 21.16 15.98
C GLY A 473 -30.90 22.54 15.66
N LEU A 474 -30.45 23.55 16.42
CA LEU A 474 -30.95 24.93 16.33
C LEU A 474 -30.83 25.52 14.92
N ASP A 475 -29.76 25.18 14.17
CA ASP A 475 -29.55 25.69 12.81
C ASP A 475 -30.61 25.16 11.83
N ALA A 476 -31.08 23.92 12.01
CA ALA A 476 -32.17 23.36 11.22
C ALA A 476 -33.52 24.03 11.56
N ASP A 477 -33.76 24.32 12.81
CA ASP A 477 -34.97 24.99 13.26
C ASP A 477 -35.01 26.43 12.79
N LEU A 478 -33.91 27.17 12.89
CA LEU A 478 -33.77 28.53 12.37
C LEU A 478 -33.96 28.59 10.84
N ALA A 479 -33.46 27.60 10.12
CA ALA A 479 -33.63 27.53 8.68
C ALA A 479 -35.07 27.22 8.23
N ARG A 480 -35.87 26.58 9.08
CA ARG A 480 -37.28 26.23 8.81
C ARG A 480 -38.27 27.33 9.28
N THR A 481 -37.89 28.14 10.27
CA THR A 481 -38.76 29.15 10.83
C THR A 481 -38.72 30.39 9.93
N PRO A 482 -39.85 30.83 9.31
CA PRO A 482 -39.92 32.11 8.62
C PRO A 482 -39.64 33.24 9.63
N THR A 483 -38.56 33.96 9.44
CA THR A 483 -38.26 35.13 10.26
C THR A 483 -38.77 36.37 9.55
N ASP A 484 -39.19 37.40 10.29
CA ASP A 484 -39.58 38.71 9.73
C ASP A 484 -38.44 39.36 8.92
N LEU A 485 -37.22 38.88 9.08
CA LEU A 485 -36.05 39.24 8.27
C LEU A 485 -36.14 38.76 6.81
N ASP A 486 -36.98 37.79 6.50
CA ASP A 486 -37.23 37.36 5.10
C ASP A 486 -38.00 38.45 4.32
N ARG A 487 -38.59 39.43 5.00
CA ARG A 487 -39.29 40.59 4.41
C ARG A 487 -38.36 41.77 4.12
N VAL A 488 -37.19 41.81 4.68
CA VAL A 488 -36.14 42.79 4.39
C VAL A 488 -35.15 42.10 3.46
N ASN A 489 -34.86 42.71 2.32
CA ASN A 489 -33.87 42.21 1.32
C ASN A 489 -32.47 42.13 1.91
N VAL A 490 -32.28 41.34 2.96
CA VAL A 490 -30.98 40.94 3.47
C VAL A 490 -30.53 39.79 2.57
N THR A 491 -29.51 40.02 1.80
CA THR A 491 -28.77 38.95 1.09
C THR A 491 -28.32 37.94 2.13
N ARG A 492 -29.07 36.85 2.28
CA ARG A 492 -28.60 35.70 3.06
C ARG A 492 -27.24 35.30 2.47
N ASP A 493 -26.23 35.25 3.31
CA ASP A 493 -24.96 34.65 2.93
C ASP A 493 -25.25 33.17 2.64
N THR A 494 -25.39 32.86 1.33
CA THR A 494 -25.62 31.51 0.85
C THR A 494 -24.33 30.73 0.77
N SER A 495 -23.21 31.25 1.32
CA SER A 495 -21.97 30.52 1.41
C SER A 495 -22.19 29.24 2.22
N ILE A 496 -21.99 28.09 1.59
CA ILE A 496 -22.05 26.80 2.26
C ILE A 496 -20.97 26.81 3.34
N ASP A 497 -21.36 26.62 4.60
CA ASP A 497 -20.39 26.40 5.67
C ASP A 497 -19.49 25.21 5.33
N LYS A 498 -18.21 25.49 5.13
CA LYS A 498 -17.21 24.49 4.72
C LYS A 498 -17.08 23.34 5.72
N SER A 499 -17.45 23.55 6.99
CA SER A 499 -17.47 22.51 8.02
C SER A 499 -18.51 21.41 7.75
N ARG A 500 -19.50 21.70 6.92
CA ARG A 500 -20.54 20.75 6.51
C ARG A 500 -20.16 19.91 5.28
N LEU A 501 -19.08 20.26 4.60
CA LEU A 501 -18.65 19.53 3.42
C LEU A 501 -17.91 18.26 3.83
N VAL A 502 -18.38 17.13 3.30
CA VAL A 502 -17.72 15.84 3.44
C VAL A 502 -17.16 15.42 2.08
N ARG A 503 -15.90 15.05 2.05
CA ARG A 503 -15.19 14.65 0.82
C ARG A 503 -15.02 13.14 0.82
N ILE A 504 -15.67 12.47 -0.11
CA ILE A 504 -15.51 11.06 -0.37
C ILE A 504 -14.40 10.88 -1.39
N ALA A 505 -13.34 10.21 -1.02
CA ALA A 505 -12.20 9.97 -1.91
C ALA A 505 -12.57 9.06 -3.08
N GLY A 506 -11.91 9.26 -4.21
CA GLY A 506 -11.96 8.33 -5.33
C GLY A 506 -11.38 6.97 -4.99
N ARG A 507 -11.67 6.00 -5.82
CA ARG A 507 -11.33 4.58 -5.61
C ARG A 507 -9.82 4.34 -5.66
N MET A 508 -9.35 3.48 -4.74
CA MET A 508 -8.10 2.73 -4.84
C MET A 508 -8.44 1.25 -4.94
N ILE A 509 -7.65 0.48 -5.67
CA ILE A 509 -7.84 -0.96 -5.83
C ILE A 509 -6.51 -1.66 -5.59
N VAL A 510 -6.54 -2.84 -4.99
CA VAL A 510 -5.38 -3.73 -4.88
C VAL A 510 -5.62 -4.97 -5.72
N VAL A 511 -4.58 -5.42 -6.40
CA VAL A 511 -4.59 -6.61 -7.24
C VAL A 511 -3.19 -7.17 -7.38
N ASP A 512 -3.04 -8.48 -7.37
CA ASP A 512 -1.79 -9.13 -7.74
C ASP A 512 -1.65 -9.10 -9.27
N LEU A 513 -1.00 -8.04 -9.79
CA LEU A 513 -0.85 -7.82 -11.24
C LEU A 513 0.03 -8.89 -11.91
N TYR A 514 0.93 -9.50 -11.15
CA TYR A 514 1.98 -10.36 -11.70
C TYR A 514 1.82 -11.83 -11.35
N GLY A 515 0.78 -12.20 -10.60
CA GLY A 515 0.59 -13.58 -10.17
C GLY A 515 1.66 -14.06 -9.18
N ASN A 516 2.32 -13.14 -8.47
CA ASN A 516 3.41 -13.45 -7.53
C ASN A 516 2.93 -13.58 -6.08
N GLY A 517 1.62 -13.54 -5.85
CA GLY A 517 1.00 -13.64 -4.54
C GLY A 517 1.02 -12.34 -3.72
N LYS A 518 1.59 -11.25 -4.25
CA LYS A 518 1.60 -9.93 -3.59
C LYS A 518 0.76 -8.94 -4.37
N ASP A 519 0.09 -8.06 -3.64
CA ASP A 519 -0.77 -7.06 -4.23
C ASP A 519 0.01 -5.81 -4.67
N ASP A 520 -0.42 -5.26 -5.80
CA ASP A 520 -0.07 -3.92 -6.26
C ASP A 520 -1.26 -2.99 -6.03
N LEU A 521 -0.98 -1.72 -5.74
CA LEU A 521 -1.98 -0.69 -5.60
C LEU A 521 -2.22 -0.01 -6.95
N VAL A 522 -3.47 0.04 -7.41
CA VAL A 522 -3.90 0.83 -8.56
C VAL A 522 -4.56 2.10 -8.04
N VAL A 523 -4.09 3.26 -8.49
CA VAL A 523 -4.57 4.57 -8.03
C VAL A 523 -4.56 5.60 -9.15
N ALA A 524 -5.53 6.52 -9.11
CA ALA A 524 -5.53 7.70 -9.96
C ALA A 524 -4.69 8.82 -9.34
N LYS A 525 -3.99 9.58 -10.19
CA LYS A 525 -3.22 10.76 -9.80
C LYS A 525 -3.58 11.91 -10.73
N ASN A 526 -4.56 12.69 -10.32
CA ASN A 526 -5.03 13.82 -11.11
C ASN A 526 -4.20 15.08 -10.84
N THR A 527 -4.16 15.97 -11.84
CA THR A 527 -3.46 17.24 -11.76
C THR A 527 -4.45 18.37 -11.63
N GLU A 528 -4.30 19.23 -10.63
CA GLU A 528 -5.17 20.38 -10.41
C GLU A 528 -5.11 21.39 -11.57
N GLY A 529 -6.26 22.00 -11.87
CA GLY A 529 -6.39 23.11 -12.80
C GLY A 529 -6.06 24.45 -12.13
N SER A 530 -5.54 25.42 -12.89
CA SER A 530 -4.89 26.61 -12.32
C SER A 530 -5.79 27.78 -11.94
N PHE A 531 -7.05 27.93 -12.43
CA PHE A 531 -7.82 29.17 -12.24
C PHE A 531 -9.27 29.01 -11.76
N PHE A 532 -9.95 27.90 -12.08
CA PHE A 532 -11.38 27.72 -11.77
C PHE A 532 -11.67 26.52 -10.88
N GLY A 533 -10.65 25.94 -10.25
CA GLY A 533 -10.76 24.67 -9.53
C GLY A 533 -10.95 23.47 -10.47
N GLY A 534 -10.99 22.27 -9.92
CA GLY A 534 -11.11 21.02 -10.66
C GLY A 534 -9.76 20.51 -11.21
N TYR A 535 -9.82 19.50 -12.08
CA TYR A 535 -8.64 18.83 -12.61
C TYR A 535 -8.47 19.09 -14.10
N LYS A 536 -7.24 19.36 -14.55
CA LYS A 536 -6.89 19.59 -15.97
C LYS A 536 -6.43 18.32 -16.69
N GLY A 537 -6.01 17.30 -15.95
CA GLY A 537 -5.50 16.04 -16.50
C GLY A 537 -5.41 14.98 -15.42
N GLY A 538 -5.00 13.80 -15.80
CA GLY A 538 -4.83 12.68 -14.87
C GLY A 538 -3.79 11.67 -15.33
N ALA A 539 -3.43 10.81 -14.42
CA ALA A 539 -2.60 9.64 -14.64
C ALA A 539 -3.23 8.43 -13.92
N LEU A 540 -2.97 7.24 -14.43
CA LEU A 540 -3.16 5.99 -13.72
C LEU A 540 -1.79 5.46 -13.33
N GLU A 541 -1.64 5.10 -12.06
CA GLU A 541 -0.40 4.52 -11.55
C GLU A 541 -0.68 3.19 -10.87
N THR A 542 0.25 2.25 -11.05
CA THR A 542 0.32 1.04 -10.22
C THR A 542 1.56 1.12 -9.36
N LEU A 543 1.39 0.85 -8.07
CA LEU A 543 2.46 0.96 -7.08
C LEU A 543 2.63 -0.39 -6.39
N ALA A 544 3.88 -0.81 -6.21
CA ALA A 544 4.19 -1.99 -5.45
C ALA A 544 4.89 -1.65 -4.14
N TRP A 545 4.66 -2.48 -3.14
CA TRP A 545 5.33 -2.37 -1.85
C TRP A 545 6.71 -3.01 -1.89
N THR A 546 7.75 -2.23 -1.61
CA THR A 546 9.15 -2.67 -1.61
C THR A 546 9.63 -3.20 -0.25
N GLY A 547 8.74 -3.34 0.74
CA GLY A 547 9.11 -3.60 2.12
C GLY A 547 9.40 -2.32 2.93
N ALA A 548 9.60 -1.18 2.26
CA ALA A 548 9.88 0.10 2.88
C ALA A 548 8.97 1.24 2.41
N ARG A 549 8.54 1.21 1.15
CA ARG A 549 7.69 2.24 0.53
C ARG A 549 6.89 1.67 -0.66
N LEU A 550 5.86 2.39 -1.07
CA LEU A 550 5.19 2.17 -2.35
C LEU A 550 5.98 2.84 -3.46
N GLU A 551 6.30 2.10 -4.52
CA GLU A 551 6.99 2.58 -5.71
C GLU A 551 6.19 2.37 -6.97
N PRO A 552 6.21 3.34 -7.91
CA PRO A 552 5.58 3.16 -9.20
C PRO A 552 6.17 1.97 -9.96
N ARG A 553 5.31 1.07 -10.40
CA ARG A 553 5.65 -0.01 -11.34
C ARG A 553 5.32 0.35 -12.75
N TRP A 554 4.18 0.96 -12.93
CA TRP A 554 3.66 1.36 -14.22
C TRP A 554 2.83 2.62 -14.05
N ASN A 555 2.86 3.46 -15.06
CA ASN A 555 2.02 4.63 -15.11
C ASN A 555 1.64 4.98 -16.55
N VAL A 556 0.45 5.52 -16.72
CA VAL A 556 0.03 6.27 -17.90
C VAL A 556 -0.14 7.70 -17.46
N LYS A 557 0.73 8.55 -17.93
CA LYS A 557 0.70 10.00 -17.69
C LYS A 557 -0.07 10.70 -18.83
N ASP A 558 -0.44 11.92 -18.56
CA ASP A 558 -1.01 12.85 -19.56
C ASP A 558 -2.26 12.30 -20.25
N LEU A 559 -3.12 11.62 -19.49
CA LEU A 559 -4.45 11.29 -19.99
C LEU A 559 -5.19 12.57 -20.38
N ALA A 560 -6.03 12.47 -21.41
CA ALA A 560 -6.71 13.62 -22.00
C ALA A 560 -7.65 14.38 -21.04
N GLY A 561 -7.76 13.94 -19.79
CA GLY A 561 -8.53 14.56 -18.73
C GLY A 561 -8.40 13.80 -17.42
N PRO A 562 -9.11 14.23 -16.36
CA PRO A 562 -9.05 13.56 -15.06
C PRO A 562 -9.64 12.15 -15.12
N VAL A 563 -9.04 11.26 -14.32
CA VAL A 563 -9.56 9.93 -14.02
C VAL A 563 -10.60 10.07 -12.92
N LEU A 564 -11.85 9.76 -13.24
CA LEU A 564 -12.98 9.89 -12.32
C LEU A 564 -13.12 8.67 -11.42
N ASP A 565 -12.94 7.47 -11.98
CA ASP A 565 -13.02 6.20 -11.28
C ASP A 565 -12.13 5.16 -11.93
N ILE A 566 -11.83 4.07 -11.23
CA ILE A 566 -10.99 2.97 -11.70
C ILE A 566 -11.68 1.63 -11.47
N GLY A 567 -11.38 0.64 -12.31
CA GLY A 567 -11.83 -0.73 -12.21
C GLY A 567 -10.72 -1.71 -12.56
N VAL A 568 -10.79 -2.92 -12.04
CA VAL A 568 -9.85 -4.00 -12.33
C VAL A 568 -10.62 -5.30 -12.46
N ILE A 569 -10.30 -6.06 -13.50
CA ILE A 569 -10.75 -7.44 -13.68
C ILE A 569 -9.52 -8.35 -13.70
N ARG A 570 -9.61 -9.48 -13.03
CA ARG A 570 -8.63 -10.55 -13.14
C ARG A 570 -9.29 -11.73 -13.86
N GLU A 571 -8.72 -12.11 -14.98
CA GLU A 571 -9.09 -13.28 -15.77
C GLU A 571 -7.92 -14.28 -15.75
N ASP A 572 -8.17 -15.50 -16.23
CA ASP A 572 -7.16 -16.57 -16.28
C ASP A 572 -5.92 -16.19 -17.11
N ASN A 573 -6.08 -15.30 -18.09
CA ASN A 573 -5.05 -14.85 -19.03
C ASN A 573 -4.40 -13.52 -18.64
N GLY A 574 -4.76 -12.91 -17.50
CA GLY A 574 -4.12 -11.68 -17.03
C GLY A 574 -5.02 -10.74 -16.24
N VAL A 575 -4.52 -9.54 -16.02
CA VAL A 575 -5.24 -8.47 -15.33
C VAL A 575 -5.53 -7.33 -16.28
N GLN A 576 -6.76 -6.86 -16.26
CA GLN A 576 -7.22 -5.71 -17.03
C GLN A 576 -7.49 -4.55 -16.06
N VAL A 577 -6.88 -3.39 -16.32
CA VAL A 577 -7.08 -2.16 -15.57
C VAL A 577 -7.87 -1.17 -16.42
N TYR A 578 -8.90 -0.60 -15.84
CA TYR A 578 -9.79 0.36 -16.48
C TYR A 578 -9.75 1.70 -15.77
N GLY A 579 -9.73 2.80 -16.54
CA GLY A 579 -9.92 4.14 -16.04
C GLY A 579 -11.10 4.82 -16.71
N LEU A 580 -12.05 5.35 -15.93
CA LEU A 580 -13.08 6.25 -16.44
C LEU A 580 -12.48 7.66 -16.53
N VAL A 581 -12.29 8.14 -17.77
CA VAL A 581 -11.64 9.43 -18.04
C VAL A 581 -12.64 10.42 -18.62
N LYS A 582 -12.66 11.61 -18.05
CA LYS A 582 -13.45 12.73 -18.55
C LYS A 582 -12.61 13.55 -19.53
N LYS A 583 -12.82 13.38 -20.84
CA LYS A 583 -12.16 14.20 -21.86
C LYS A 583 -12.88 15.54 -22.01
N PRO A 584 -12.19 16.66 -21.78
CA PRO A 584 -12.81 17.98 -21.91
C PRO A 584 -13.22 18.21 -23.36
N GLY A 585 -14.42 18.74 -23.53
CA GLY A 585 -14.89 19.22 -24.83
C GLY A 585 -14.21 20.53 -25.22
N GLY A 586 -14.24 20.87 -26.51
CA GLY A 586 -13.83 22.19 -26.96
C GLY A 586 -14.86 23.27 -26.55
N ILE A 587 -14.57 24.52 -26.93
CA ILE A 587 -15.38 25.70 -26.58
C ILE A 587 -16.88 25.53 -26.93
N PHE A 588 -17.20 24.71 -27.93
CA PHE A 588 -18.56 24.46 -28.41
C PHE A 588 -19.03 23.01 -28.27
N SER A 589 -18.27 22.13 -27.62
CA SER A 589 -18.60 20.72 -27.45
C SER A 589 -18.64 20.32 -25.95
N LYS A 590 -19.54 19.36 -25.63
CA LYS A 590 -19.64 18.83 -24.28
C LYS A 590 -18.45 17.92 -23.97
N ASP A 591 -18.13 17.80 -22.67
CA ASP A 591 -17.18 16.81 -22.19
C ASP A 591 -17.64 15.39 -22.58
N THR A 592 -16.67 14.53 -22.84
CA THR A 592 -16.92 13.16 -23.28
C THR A 592 -16.35 12.18 -22.24
N MET A 593 -17.12 11.19 -21.84
CA MET A 593 -16.66 10.12 -20.98
C MET A 593 -16.13 8.95 -21.81
N VAL A 594 -14.99 8.42 -21.43
CA VAL A 594 -14.38 7.24 -22.08
C VAL A 594 -13.85 6.27 -21.04
N ILE A 595 -13.88 4.99 -21.36
CA ILE A 595 -13.14 3.96 -20.63
C ILE A 595 -11.80 3.74 -21.35
N GLU A 596 -10.72 3.97 -20.64
CA GLU A 596 -9.37 3.60 -21.05
C GLU A 596 -9.07 2.22 -20.48
N LYS A 597 -8.71 1.24 -21.34
CA LYS A 597 -8.40 -0.13 -20.96
C LYS A 597 -6.92 -0.41 -21.13
N TYR A 598 -6.32 -1.11 -20.18
CA TYR A 598 -4.92 -1.54 -20.18
C TYR A 598 -4.84 -2.99 -19.75
N GLU A 599 -4.07 -3.79 -20.47
CA GLU A 599 -3.88 -5.21 -20.20
C GLU A 599 -2.45 -5.49 -19.75
N GLY A 600 -2.28 -6.28 -18.70
CA GLY A 600 -1.01 -6.87 -18.29
C GLY A 600 -0.69 -8.05 -19.22
N LYS A 601 0.49 -8.03 -19.82
CA LYS A 601 1.04 -9.17 -20.58
C LYS A 601 2.14 -9.85 -19.79
#